data_c481bdf9845119337a7ccb7ba22e6a88
#
_entry.id   c481bdf9845119337a7ccb7ba22e6a88
#
_cell.length_a   1.000
_cell.length_b   1.000
_cell.length_c   1.000
_cell.angle_alpha   90.00
_cell.angle_beta   90.00
_cell.angle_gamma   90.00
#
_symmetry.space_group_name_H-M   'P 1'
#
loop_
_entity.id
_entity.type
_entity.pdbx_description
1 polymer ?
#
loop_
_entity_poly.entity_id
_entity_poly.type
_entity_poly.pdbx_seq_one_letter_code
_entity_poly.pdbx_strand_id
1 'polypeptide(L)'
;FYLLIALCLCMSFLSCDKQGMPYPEGIMGNGDIEAIVVNEGGINSNAGCISLIYKDSTVVVDVFQDVNHRPLGDVAQSIAMINGKYFVALDNSKKVEVIDPITFKSLGTILYSQAGSPRQIVPISETEAVVSDLRQQLVRIRTVPPYGPPLEYISVPRWIEYLVSTENKVFGMTQGGLYVFDADNINKEFARVIKDIYNEEDTKTCQMLVDKNGMIWGLMNQKRSGSVTGITLKCVDPKREKVVKSYTLPIGNPDSQIPGEIIGYINYNRTDIDPTGTWIYFNVKTRSIKKNDKGEKEQQSVYRMNVETGTFELYQNLPGVSMMYGFAVSPEGEIYLCDCLDYTRQRGYIRHYLRDGTKISHKVGVYPSQIYFPKNRQ
;
A
#
# COMPACT_ATOMS: atom_id res chain seq x y z
N PHE A 1 -25.05 -38.27 -34.42
CA PHE A 1 -23.73 -37.59 -34.58
C PHE A 1 -23.83 -36.10 -34.30
N TYR A 2 -24.84 -35.42 -34.85
CA TYR A 2 -25.04 -33.95 -34.62
C TYR A 2 -25.47 -33.61 -33.17
N LEU A 3 -26.14 -34.52 -32.48
CA LEU A 3 -26.55 -34.31 -31.06
C LEU A 3 -25.34 -34.40 -30.08
N LEU A 4 -24.34 -35.23 -30.41
CA LEU A 4 -23.10 -35.33 -29.62
C LEU A 4 -22.20 -34.10 -29.81
N ILE A 5 -22.16 -33.52 -31.00
CA ILE A 5 -21.38 -32.31 -31.29
C ILE A 5 -22.01 -31.08 -30.61
N ALA A 6 -23.34 -31.00 -30.57
CA ALA A 6 -24.04 -29.94 -29.83
C ALA A 6 -23.81 -30.05 -28.34
N LEU A 7 -23.75 -31.25 -27.76
CA LEU A 7 -23.48 -31.45 -26.34
C LEU A 7 -22.00 -31.12 -25.97
N CYS A 8 -21.05 -31.41 -26.85
CA CYS A 8 -19.65 -31.00 -26.67
C CYS A 8 -19.43 -29.50 -26.81
N LEU A 9 -20.18 -28.80 -27.66
CA LEU A 9 -20.12 -27.35 -27.74
C LEU A 9 -20.73 -26.65 -26.51
N CYS A 10 -21.77 -27.25 -25.90
CA CYS A 10 -22.34 -26.69 -24.67
C CYS A 10 -21.45 -26.90 -23.44
N MET A 11 -20.58 -27.93 -23.43
CA MET A 11 -19.66 -28.15 -22.32
C MET A 11 -18.37 -27.28 -22.38
N SER A 12 -18.04 -26.73 -23.54
CA SER A 12 -16.90 -25.82 -23.65
C SER A 12 -17.16 -24.40 -23.14
N PHE A 13 -18.40 -24.04 -22.80
CA PHE A 13 -18.74 -22.77 -22.19
C PHE A 13 -18.83 -22.81 -20.65
N LEU A 14 -18.62 -23.97 -20.02
CA LEU A 14 -18.66 -24.12 -18.56
C LEU A 14 -17.29 -24.00 -17.89
N SER A 15 -16.23 -23.77 -18.67
CA SER A 15 -14.88 -23.47 -18.14
C SER A 15 -14.50 -22.00 -18.32
N CYS A 16 -15.45 -21.11 -18.23
CA CYS A 16 -15.11 -19.71 -18.00
C CYS A 16 -14.86 -19.53 -16.50
N ASP A 17 -13.61 -19.44 -16.17
CA ASP A 17 -13.14 -18.92 -14.88
C ASP A 17 -14.00 -17.72 -14.47
N LYS A 18 -14.51 -17.75 -13.24
CA LYS A 18 -15.38 -16.73 -12.67
C LYS A 18 -14.71 -15.35 -12.47
N GLN A 19 -13.74 -15.01 -13.29
CA GLN A 19 -12.99 -13.74 -13.24
C GLN A 19 -13.77 -12.52 -13.69
N GLY A 20 -15.00 -12.64 -14.08
CA GLY A 20 -15.88 -11.54 -14.47
C GLY A 20 -17.30 -11.66 -13.94
N MET A 21 -17.54 -12.58 -13.01
CA MET A 21 -18.82 -12.54 -12.33
C MET A 21 -18.85 -11.37 -11.37
N PRO A 22 -19.90 -10.55 -11.39
CA PRO A 22 -20.11 -9.56 -10.34
C PRO A 22 -20.07 -10.32 -9.01
N TYR A 23 -19.33 -9.77 -8.04
CA TYR A 23 -19.40 -10.29 -6.68
C TYR A 23 -20.87 -10.29 -6.26
N PRO A 24 -21.36 -11.29 -5.53
CA PRO A 24 -22.74 -11.28 -5.08
C PRO A 24 -23.00 -9.94 -4.40
N GLU A 25 -24.15 -9.32 -4.72
CA GLU A 25 -24.55 -8.04 -4.16
C GLU A 25 -24.23 -8.05 -2.66
N GLY A 26 -23.32 -7.15 -2.23
CA GLY A 26 -22.85 -7.13 -0.88
C GLY A 26 -23.96 -6.74 0.06
N ILE A 27 -24.20 -7.55 1.07
CA ILE A 27 -25.04 -7.13 2.18
C ILE A 27 -24.27 -6.01 2.88
N MET A 28 -24.81 -4.79 2.87
CA MET A 28 -24.24 -3.69 3.65
C MET A 28 -24.20 -4.11 5.12
N GLY A 29 -23.03 -4.05 5.73
CA GLY A 29 -22.86 -4.37 7.15
C GLY A 29 -23.73 -3.46 8.03
N ASN A 30 -24.23 -4.00 9.12
CA ASN A 30 -25.06 -3.25 10.08
C ASN A 30 -24.25 -2.38 11.04
N GLY A 31 -22.94 -2.32 10.87
CA GLY A 31 -22.02 -1.63 11.76
C GLY A 31 -21.18 -0.54 11.10
N ASP A 32 -20.39 0.12 11.91
CA ASP A 32 -19.37 1.07 11.42
C ASP A 32 -18.32 0.36 10.57
N ILE A 33 -17.85 1.02 9.52
CA ILE A 33 -16.72 0.55 8.73
C ILE A 33 -15.46 0.56 9.63
N GLU A 34 -14.85 -0.59 9.76
CA GLU A 34 -13.59 -0.78 10.50
C GLU A 34 -12.40 -0.52 9.59
N ALA A 35 -12.39 -1.14 8.40
CA ALA A 35 -11.32 -0.98 7.43
C ALA A 35 -11.83 -0.94 5.99
N ILE A 36 -11.16 -0.14 5.17
CA ILE A 36 -11.32 -0.08 3.72
C ILE A 36 -10.09 -0.73 3.10
N VAL A 37 -10.33 -1.69 2.20
CA VAL A 37 -9.26 -2.45 1.54
C VAL A 37 -9.24 -2.12 0.06
N VAL A 38 -8.11 -1.64 -0.43
CA VAL A 38 -7.85 -1.50 -1.86
C VAL A 38 -7.33 -2.83 -2.38
N ASN A 39 -8.00 -3.38 -3.38
CA ASN A 39 -7.60 -4.60 -4.05
C ASN A 39 -7.15 -4.25 -5.47
N GLU A 40 -5.90 -4.55 -5.79
CA GLU A 40 -5.35 -4.21 -7.12
C GLU A 40 -6.11 -4.88 -8.26
N GLY A 41 -6.61 -6.10 -8.04
CA GLY A 41 -7.07 -6.94 -9.13
C GLY A 41 -5.90 -7.46 -9.96
N GLY A 42 -6.17 -8.16 -11.05
CA GLY A 42 -5.12 -8.59 -11.97
C GLY A 42 -5.01 -7.63 -13.17
N ILE A 43 -3.83 -7.42 -13.69
CA ILE A 43 -3.61 -6.62 -14.90
C ILE A 43 -4.49 -7.11 -16.05
N ASN A 44 -5.16 -6.20 -16.75
CA ASN A 44 -6.10 -6.46 -17.84
C ASN A 44 -7.33 -7.29 -17.44
N SER A 45 -7.68 -7.30 -16.16
CA SER A 45 -8.87 -8.00 -15.66
C SER A 45 -10.03 -7.07 -15.33
N ASN A 46 -9.77 -5.78 -15.19
CA ASN A 46 -10.71 -4.76 -14.72
C ASN A 46 -11.31 -5.10 -13.33
N ALA A 47 -10.55 -5.82 -12.51
CA ALA A 47 -10.96 -6.37 -11.22
C ALA A 47 -10.40 -5.59 -10.02
N GLY A 48 -9.86 -4.39 -10.24
CA GLY A 48 -9.52 -3.47 -9.17
C GLY A 48 -10.79 -3.04 -8.43
N CYS A 49 -10.82 -3.18 -7.11
CA CYS A 49 -12.01 -2.90 -6.32
C CYS A 49 -11.71 -2.40 -4.91
N ILE A 50 -12.75 -1.92 -4.23
CA ILE A 50 -12.71 -1.51 -2.82
C ILE A 50 -13.56 -2.46 -2.00
N SER A 51 -12.95 -3.16 -1.04
CA SER A 51 -13.68 -3.95 -0.06
C SER A 51 -13.85 -3.19 1.25
N LEU A 52 -14.97 -3.41 1.93
CA LEU A 52 -15.24 -2.89 3.26
C LEU A 52 -15.25 -4.04 4.27
N ILE A 53 -14.60 -3.83 5.39
CA ILE A 53 -14.71 -4.69 6.57
C ILE A 53 -15.44 -3.88 7.63
N TYR A 54 -16.51 -4.44 8.18
CA TYR A 54 -17.29 -3.83 9.24
C TYR A 54 -16.90 -4.41 10.61
N LYS A 55 -17.17 -3.68 11.68
CA LYS A 55 -16.90 -4.12 13.05
C LYS A 55 -17.59 -5.42 13.45
N ASP A 56 -18.71 -5.74 12.82
CA ASP A 56 -19.40 -7.02 13.00
C ASP A 56 -18.78 -8.16 12.16
N SER A 57 -17.60 -7.93 11.56
CA SER A 57 -16.90 -8.83 10.65
C SER A 57 -17.58 -9.08 9.30
N THR A 58 -18.65 -8.38 8.98
CA THR A 58 -19.25 -8.40 7.64
C THR A 58 -18.26 -7.83 6.61
N VAL A 59 -18.22 -8.42 5.43
CA VAL A 59 -17.36 -7.98 4.32
C VAL A 59 -18.20 -7.69 3.09
N VAL A 60 -18.14 -6.45 2.60
CA VAL A 60 -18.59 -6.07 1.26
C VAL A 60 -17.37 -6.07 0.34
N VAL A 61 -17.38 -6.87 -0.71
CA VAL A 61 -16.17 -7.14 -1.49
C VAL A 61 -15.87 -6.07 -2.53
N ASP A 62 -16.90 -5.54 -3.20
CA ASP A 62 -16.74 -4.47 -4.20
C ASP A 62 -17.85 -3.42 -4.04
N VAL A 63 -17.72 -2.60 -3.01
CA VAL A 63 -18.70 -1.54 -2.74
C VAL A 63 -18.84 -0.55 -3.88
N PHE A 64 -17.76 -0.30 -4.65
CA PHE A 64 -17.83 0.66 -5.75
C PHE A 64 -18.73 0.16 -6.89
N GLN A 65 -18.57 -1.10 -7.29
CA GLN A 65 -19.40 -1.69 -8.33
C GLN A 65 -20.86 -1.84 -7.89
N ASP A 66 -21.08 -2.25 -6.64
CA ASP A 66 -22.42 -2.39 -6.06
C ASP A 66 -23.20 -1.07 -6.11
N VAL A 67 -22.53 0.04 -5.81
CA VAL A 67 -23.15 1.38 -5.75
C VAL A 67 -23.25 2.06 -7.12
N ASN A 68 -22.21 1.91 -7.96
CA ASN A 68 -22.10 2.68 -9.21
C ASN A 68 -22.49 1.88 -10.46
N HIS A 69 -22.79 0.59 -10.33
CA HIS A 69 -23.15 -0.33 -11.41
C HIS A 69 -22.13 -0.36 -12.57
N ARG A 70 -20.88 -0.13 -12.24
CA ARG A 70 -19.73 -0.21 -13.14
C ARG A 70 -18.48 -0.56 -12.37
N PRO A 71 -17.48 -1.21 -13.00
CA PRO A 71 -16.22 -1.51 -12.31
C PRO A 71 -15.49 -0.22 -11.92
N LEU A 72 -14.72 -0.30 -10.82
CA LEU A 72 -13.81 0.77 -10.41
C LEU A 72 -12.73 0.99 -11.47
N GLY A 73 -12.11 -0.09 -11.93
CA GLY A 73 -11.11 -0.08 -12.98
C GLY A 73 -10.08 -1.19 -12.82
N ASP A 74 -8.97 -1.04 -13.51
CA ASP A 74 -7.89 -2.02 -13.54
C ASP A 74 -6.68 -1.52 -12.75
N VAL A 75 -6.19 -2.35 -11.87
CA VAL A 75 -5.04 -2.16 -10.97
C VAL A 75 -5.19 -0.94 -10.06
N ALA A 76 -6.01 -1.08 -9.02
CA ALA A 76 -6.17 -0.07 -7.98
C ALA A 76 -4.91 -0.04 -7.08
N GLN A 77 -4.19 1.10 -7.06
CA GLN A 77 -2.88 1.21 -6.41
C GLN A 77 -2.93 1.87 -5.05
N SER A 78 -3.73 2.91 -4.88
CA SER A 78 -3.80 3.63 -3.63
C SER A 78 -5.12 4.35 -3.43
N ILE A 79 -5.43 4.64 -2.18
CA ILE A 79 -6.53 5.50 -1.77
C ILE A 79 -5.97 6.61 -0.87
N ALA A 80 -6.42 7.85 -1.11
CA ALA A 80 -6.10 9.01 -0.29
C ALA A 80 -7.38 9.74 0.09
N MET A 81 -7.47 10.18 1.36
CA MET A 81 -8.54 11.08 1.81
C MET A 81 -8.06 12.52 1.62
N ILE A 82 -8.71 13.28 0.74
CA ILE A 82 -8.39 14.68 0.47
C ILE A 82 -9.70 15.47 0.44
N ASN A 83 -9.78 16.54 1.20
CA ASN A 83 -10.98 17.41 1.26
C ASN A 83 -12.29 16.64 1.48
N GLY A 84 -12.26 15.65 2.39
CA GLY A 84 -13.42 14.83 2.71
C GLY A 84 -13.89 13.90 1.58
N LYS A 85 -13.01 13.53 0.64
CA LYS A 85 -13.31 12.60 -0.47
C LYS A 85 -12.20 11.59 -0.64
N TYR A 86 -12.53 10.39 -1.10
CA TYR A 86 -11.53 9.41 -1.50
C TYR A 86 -11.08 9.66 -2.94
N PHE A 87 -9.76 9.69 -3.13
CA PHE A 87 -9.11 9.68 -4.42
C PHE A 87 -8.41 8.34 -4.59
N VAL A 88 -8.81 7.56 -5.60
CA VAL A 88 -8.25 6.23 -5.86
C VAL A 88 -7.45 6.25 -7.15
N ALA A 89 -6.17 5.96 -7.07
CA ALA A 89 -5.30 5.84 -8.24
C ALA A 89 -5.47 4.45 -8.88
N LEU A 90 -5.69 4.43 -10.20
CA LEU A 90 -5.87 3.21 -10.97
C LEU A 90 -4.85 3.16 -12.11
N ASP A 91 -3.81 2.34 -11.91
CA ASP A 91 -2.64 2.28 -12.77
C ASP A 91 -3.00 1.96 -14.22
N ASN A 92 -3.47 0.75 -14.49
CA ASN A 92 -3.72 0.31 -15.87
C ASN A 92 -4.94 0.99 -16.51
N SER A 93 -5.85 1.54 -15.70
CA SER A 93 -6.94 2.39 -16.18
C SER A 93 -6.52 3.83 -16.44
N LYS A 94 -5.31 4.24 -16.07
CA LYS A 94 -4.76 5.59 -16.29
C LYS A 94 -5.69 6.69 -15.81
N LYS A 95 -6.19 6.56 -14.60
CA LYS A 95 -7.15 7.50 -14.02
C LYS A 95 -7.05 7.59 -12.51
N VAL A 96 -7.64 8.66 -11.98
CA VAL A 96 -7.99 8.76 -10.57
C VAL A 96 -9.51 8.84 -10.46
N GLU A 97 -10.10 7.96 -9.67
CA GLU A 97 -11.53 8.00 -9.36
C GLU A 97 -11.75 8.79 -8.07
N VAL A 98 -12.71 9.72 -8.08
CA VAL A 98 -13.10 10.52 -6.91
C VAL A 98 -14.39 9.99 -6.36
N ILE A 99 -14.41 9.63 -5.06
CA ILE A 99 -15.48 8.87 -4.45
C ILE A 99 -15.98 9.56 -3.18
N ASP A 100 -17.29 9.61 -2.99
CA ASP A 100 -17.91 10.06 -1.76
C ASP A 100 -17.64 9.06 -0.62
N PRO A 101 -17.09 9.49 0.54
CA PRO A 101 -16.64 8.57 1.59
C PRO A 101 -17.78 7.90 2.37
N ILE A 102 -19.01 8.39 2.26
CA ILE A 102 -20.17 7.86 2.98
C ILE A 102 -20.96 6.91 2.08
N THR A 103 -21.23 7.35 0.84
CA THR A 103 -22.09 6.62 -0.08
C THR A 103 -21.33 5.74 -1.06
N PHE A 104 -20.01 5.89 -1.16
CA PHE A 104 -19.15 5.28 -2.18
C PHE A 104 -19.56 5.57 -3.63
N LYS A 105 -20.41 6.58 -3.85
CA LYS A 105 -20.75 7.06 -5.18
C LYS A 105 -19.58 7.78 -5.83
N SER A 106 -19.39 7.56 -7.11
CA SER A 106 -18.44 8.33 -7.92
C SER A 106 -18.89 9.79 -7.99
N LEU A 107 -17.98 10.69 -7.61
CA LEU A 107 -18.16 12.13 -7.74
C LEU A 107 -17.53 12.66 -9.04
N GLY A 108 -16.65 11.88 -9.66
CA GLY A 108 -16.00 12.19 -10.91
C GLY A 108 -14.78 11.33 -11.18
N THR A 109 -14.32 11.40 -12.42
CA THR A 109 -13.14 10.66 -12.89
C THR A 109 -12.14 11.64 -13.50
N ILE A 110 -10.89 11.59 -13.06
CA ILE A 110 -9.77 12.32 -13.63
C ILE A 110 -9.06 11.36 -14.57
N LEU A 111 -9.41 11.42 -15.86
CA LEU A 111 -8.87 10.55 -16.88
C LEU A 111 -7.62 11.17 -17.50
N TYR A 112 -6.53 10.41 -17.54
CA TYR A 112 -5.28 10.83 -18.18
C TYR A 112 -5.44 10.86 -19.71
N SER A 113 -5.02 11.97 -20.32
CA SER A 113 -5.06 12.13 -21.77
C SER A 113 -3.85 11.52 -22.48
N GLN A 114 -2.83 11.12 -21.72
CA GLN A 114 -1.62 10.47 -22.23
C GLN A 114 -1.23 9.24 -21.42
N ALA A 115 -0.14 8.60 -21.79
CA ALA A 115 0.36 7.43 -21.07
C ALA A 115 0.61 7.76 -19.60
N GLY A 116 0.15 6.90 -18.71
CA GLY A 116 0.28 7.07 -17.27
C GLY A 116 0.24 5.72 -16.54
N SER A 117 0.76 5.75 -15.33
CA SER A 117 0.79 4.65 -14.37
C SER A 117 0.70 5.24 -12.96
N PRO A 118 -0.49 5.81 -12.58
CA PRO A 118 -0.66 6.52 -11.32
C PRO A 118 -0.47 5.60 -10.12
N ARG A 119 0.22 6.12 -9.09
CA ARG A 119 0.58 5.37 -7.89
C ARG A 119 0.00 6.00 -6.62
N GLN A 120 0.63 7.02 -6.10
CA GLN A 120 0.23 7.67 -4.85
C GLN A 120 -0.22 9.11 -5.09
N ILE A 121 -1.10 9.58 -4.22
CA ILE A 121 -1.71 10.90 -4.31
C ILE A 121 -1.45 11.63 -3.00
N VAL A 122 -0.88 12.83 -3.09
CA VAL A 122 -0.67 13.72 -1.94
C VAL A 122 -1.20 15.12 -2.23
N PRO A 123 -1.87 15.78 -1.27
CA PRO A 123 -2.32 17.15 -1.43
C PRO A 123 -1.12 18.11 -1.48
N ILE A 124 -1.22 19.16 -2.29
CA ILE A 124 -0.23 20.26 -2.37
C ILE A 124 -0.84 21.59 -2.03
N SER A 125 -2.15 21.72 -2.11
CA SER A 125 -2.91 22.88 -1.68
C SER A 125 -4.34 22.46 -1.30
N GLU A 126 -5.18 23.42 -0.94
CA GLU A 126 -6.61 23.17 -0.67
C GLU A 126 -7.37 22.67 -1.92
N THR A 127 -6.89 22.97 -3.11
CA THR A 127 -7.60 22.68 -4.36
C THR A 127 -6.86 21.74 -5.31
N GLU A 128 -5.62 21.37 -4.99
CA GLU A 128 -4.79 20.57 -5.87
C GLU A 128 -4.03 19.46 -5.12
N ALA A 129 -3.75 18.41 -5.85
CA ALA A 129 -2.90 17.30 -5.42
C ALA A 129 -1.92 16.91 -6.53
N VAL A 130 -0.90 16.16 -6.15
CA VAL A 130 0.06 15.54 -7.07
C VAL A 130 -0.04 14.03 -6.96
N VAL A 131 -0.04 13.39 -8.11
CA VAL A 131 -0.01 11.94 -8.27
C VAL A 131 1.36 11.52 -8.74
N SER A 132 2.00 10.57 -8.05
CA SER A 132 3.21 9.92 -8.57
C SER A 132 2.86 8.95 -9.70
N ASP A 133 3.79 8.82 -10.65
CA ASP A 133 3.55 8.02 -11.84
C ASP A 133 4.85 7.34 -12.29
N LEU A 134 4.76 6.05 -12.59
CA LEU A 134 5.93 5.26 -13.02
C LEU A 134 6.45 5.63 -14.42
N ARG A 135 5.76 6.52 -15.14
CA ARG A 135 6.24 7.05 -16.43
C ARG A 135 7.22 8.21 -16.28
N GLN A 136 7.92 8.31 -15.13
CA GLN A 136 8.85 9.40 -14.81
C GLN A 136 8.19 10.77 -14.88
N GLN A 137 7.01 10.87 -14.28
CA GLN A 137 6.27 12.11 -14.20
C GLN A 137 5.57 12.24 -12.84
N LEU A 138 5.27 13.47 -12.46
CA LEU A 138 4.28 13.84 -11.46
C LEU A 138 3.09 14.45 -12.20
N VAL A 139 1.88 14.16 -11.73
CA VAL A 139 0.67 14.63 -12.40
C VAL A 139 -0.14 15.48 -11.45
N ARG A 140 -0.32 16.78 -11.78
CA ARG A 140 -1.16 17.70 -11.00
C ARG A 140 -2.63 17.49 -11.34
N ILE A 141 -3.45 17.40 -10.32
CA ILE A 141 -4.89 17.19 -10.43
C ILE A 141 -5.66 18.15 -9.52
N ARG A 142 -6.92 18.42 -9.87
CA ARG A 142 -7.85 19.14 -9.00
C ARG A 142 -8.40 18.21 -7.91
N THR A 143 -8.53 18.74 -6.69
CA THR A 143 -9.19 18.07 -5.57
C THR A 143 -10.60 18.61 -5.28
N VAL A 144 -11.03 19.60 -6.04
CA VAL A 144 -12.36 20.23 -5.97
C VAL A 144 -13.04 20.20 -7.34
N PRO A 145 -14.41 20.16 -7.39
CA PRO A 145 -15.14 20.20 -8.63
C PRO A 145 -14.88 21.47 -9.46
N PRO A 146 -15.02 21.41 -10.80
CA PRO A 146 -15.30 20.22 -11.58
C PRO A 146 -14.05 19.33 -11.73
N TYR A 147 -14.24 18.02 -11.54
CA TYR A 147 -13.17 17.05 -11.81
C TYR A 147 -13.07 16.85 -13.32
N GLY A 148 -11.89 17.10 -13.86
CA GLY A 148 -11.60 17.04 -15.29
C GLY A 148 -10.26 16.35 -15.54
N PRO A 149 -9.71 16.46 -16.75
CA PRO A 149 -8.38 15.93 -17.04
C PRO A 149 -7.33 16.55 -16.11
N PRO A 150 -6.17 15.89 -15.95
CA PRO A 150 -5.05 16.47 -15.21
C PRO A 150 -4.72 17.90 -15.62
N LEU A 151 -4.33 18.70 -14.65
CA LEU A 151 -3.91 20.09 -14.89
C LEU A 151 -2.57 20.17 -15.62
N GLU A 152 -1.65 19.25 -15.24
CA GLU A 152 -0.29 19.27 -15.76
C GLU A 152 0.36 17.89 -15.61
N TYR A 153 1.25 17.57 -16.56
CA TYR A 153 2.16 16.43 -16.49
C TYR A 153 3.59 16.95 -16.40
N ILE A 154 4.24 16.72 -15.29
CA ILE A 154 5.56 17.25 -14.95
C ILE A 154 6.58 16.12 -15.06
N SER A 155 7.46 16.17 -16.05
CA SER A 155 8.54 15.20 -16.17
C SER A 155 9.49 15.27 -14.98
N VAL A 156 9.90 14.11 -14.46
CA VAL A 156 10.90 14.01 -13.39
C VAL A 156 12.07 13.13 -13.82
N PRO A 157 13.27 13.31 -13.24
CA PRO A 157 14.47 12.59 -13.70
C PRO A 157 14.41 11.08 -13.52
N ARG A 158 13.61 10.59 -12.57
CA ARG A 158 13.42 9.17 -12.25
C ARG A 158 11.97 8.92 -11.87
N TRP A 159 11.50 7.70 -12.04
CA TRP A 159 10.18 7.32 -11.57
C TRP A 159 10.11 7.37 -10.03
N ILE A 160 9.00 7.89 -9.55
CA ILE A 160 8.69 8.08 -8.13
C ILE A 160 7.49 7.19 -7.82
N GLU A 161 7.63 6.30 -6.85
CA GLU A 161 6.54 5.44 -6.42
C GLU A 161 5.83 6.01 -5.21
N TYR A 162 6.59 6.42 -4.20
CA TYR A 162 6.04 6.94 -2.95
C TYR A 162 6.24 8.44 -2.81
N LEU A 163 5.19 9.11 -2.34
CA LEU A 163 5.17 10.55 -2.09
C LEU A 163 4.81 10.86 -0.64
N VAL A 164 5.36 11.93 -0.13
CA VAL A 164 4.94 12.60 1.10
C VAL A 164 4.85 14.10 0.84
N SER A 165 3.80 14.74 1.36
CA SER A 165 3.67 16.21 1.33
C SER A 165 3.71 16.74 2.76
N THR A 166 4.64 17.64 3.02
CA THR A 166 4.81 18.33 4.32
C THR A 166 5.65 19.61 4.12
N GLU A 167 5.49 20.60 5.02
CA GLU A 167 6.26 21.86 5.00
C GLU A 167 6.23 22.59 3.63
N ASN A 168 5.07 22.60 2.98
CA ASN A 168 4.87 23.16 1.63
C ASN A 168 5.82 22.55 0.58
N LYS A 169 6.19 21.28 0.75
CA LYS A 169 7.06 20.52 -0.14
C LYS A 169 6.49 19.16 -0.45
N VAL A 170 6.87 18.62 -1.60
CA VAL A 170 6.60 17.24 -2.00
C VAL A 170 7.92 16.48 -2.02
N PHE A 171 7.95 15.37 -1.33
CA PHE A 171 9.10 14.46 -1.25
C PHE A 171 8.78 13.19 -2.01
N GLY A 172 9.62 12.85 -2.98
CA GLY A 172 9.46 11.68 -3.83
C GLY A 172 10.62 10.71 -3.70
N MET A 173 10.37 9.50 -3.23
CA MET A 173 11.39 8.48 -3.07
C MET A 173 11.72 7.79 -4.39
N THR A 174 12.99 7.73 -4.73
CA THR A 174 13.53 7.08 -5.94
C THR A 174 14.72 6.20 -5.62
N GLN A 175 15.22 5.46 -6.58
CA GLN A 175 16.48 4.72 -6.43
C GLN A 175 17.72 5.62 -6.35
N GLY A 176 17.61 6.91 -6.69
CA GLY A 176 18.73 7.86 -6.72
C GLY A 176 18.77 8.82 -5.53
N GLY A 177 17.85 8.68 -4.59
CA GLY A 177 17.70 9.58 -3.45
C GLY A 177 16.26 10.03 -3.24
N LEU A 178 16.06 10.88 -2.26
CA LEU A 178 14.79 11.51 -1.98
C LEU A 178 14.74 12.86 -2.71
N TYR A 179 13.92 12.94 -3.74
CA TYR A 179 13.68 14.18 -4.48
C TYR A 179 12.76 15.12 -3.69
N VAL A 180 13.08 16.40 -3.73
CA VAL A 180 12.32 17.46 -3.05
C VAL A 180 11.88 18.49 -4.06
N PHE A 181 10.58 18.78 -4.06
CA PHE A 181 9.96 19.82 -4.89
C PHE A 181 9.23 20.81 -3.98
N ASP A 182 9.23 22.08 -4.32
CA ASP A 182 8.35 23.04 -3.66
C ASP A 182 6.91 22.86 -4.16
N ALA A 183 5.93 22.82 -3.28
CA ALA A 183 4.56 22.43 -3.62
C ALA A 183 3.88 23.42 -4.59
N ASP A 184 4.24 24.71 -4.52
CA ASP A 184 3.75 25.78 -5.37
C ASP A 184 4.51 25.91 -6.71
N ASN A 185 5.66 25.22 -6.85
CA ASN A 185 6.45 25.24 -8.09
C ASN A 185 7.12 23.88 -8.34
N ILE A 186 6.31 22.87 -8.62
CA ILE A 186 6.82 21.52 -8.90
C ILE A 186 7.42 21.53 -10.31
N ASN A 187 8.75 21.53 -10.40
CA ASN A 187 9.49 21.52 -11.65
C ASN A 187 10.78 20.71 -11.49
N LYS A 188 11.11 19.90 -12.51
CA LYS A 188 12.33 19.08 -12.52
C LYS A 188 13.63 19.89 -12.42
N GLU A 189 13.63 21.12 -12.95
CA GLU A 189 14.82 22.00 -12.98
C GLU A 189 15.16 22.52 -11.58
N PHE A 190 14.16 22.63 -10.70
CA PHE A 190 14.32 23.07 -9.32
C PHE A 190 14.26 21.92 -8.31
N ALA A 191 14.21 20.68 -8.79
CA ALA A 191 14.23 19.52 -7.92
C ALA A 191 15.56 19.41 -7.17
N ARG A 192 15.49 19.34 -5.85
CA ARG A 192 16.63 19.06 -4.98
C ARG A 192 16.66 17.56 -4.68
N VAL A 193 17.82 17.03 -4.28
CA VAL A 193 17.98 15.60 -3.99
C VAL A 193 18.74 15.42 -2.68
N ILE A 194 18.10 14.74 -1.74
CA ILE A 194 18.76 14.28 -0.52
C ILE A 194 19.38 12.91 -0.82
N LYS A 195 20.68 12.89 -1.08
CA LYS A 195 21.42 11.68 -1.47
C LYS A 195 21.76 10.79 -0.29
N ASP A 196 21.97 11.39 0.89
CA ASP A 196 22.39 10.68 2.10
C ASP A 196 21.35 9.68 2.64
N ILE A 197 20.15 9.67 2.05
CA ILE A 197 19.14 8.69 2.39
C ILE A 197 19.54 7.27 1.95
N TYR A 198 20.40 7.17 0.92
CA TYR A 198 20.97 5.91 0.45
C TYR A 198 22.47 5.85 0.67
N ASN A 199 22.94 4.65 0.98
CA ASN A 199 24.30 4.26 0.66
C ASN A 199 24.26 3.51 -0.68
N GLU A 200 25.39 3.39 -1.38
CA GLU A 200 25.49 2.71 -2.68
C GLU A 200 25.03 1.23 -2.63
N GLU A 201 25.07 0.63 -1.45
CA GLU A 201 24.67 -0.76 -1.21
C GLU A 201 23.21 -0.91 -0.78
N ASP A 202 22.48 0.16 -0.44
CA ASP A 202 21.11 0.08 0.04
C ASP A 202 20.16 -0.24 -1.12
N THR A 203 19.26 -1.17 -0.89
CA THR A 203 18.26 -1.54 -1.90
C THR A 203 16.85 -1.32 -1.45
N LYS A 204 16.03 -0.95 -2.41
CA LYS A 204 14.57 -0.77 -2.41
C LYS A 204 14.05 0.02 -1.24
N THR A 205 13.54 1.13 -1.61
CA THR A 205 12.76 2.01 -0.76
C THR A 205 11.43 1.39 -0.48
N CYS A 206 11.08 1.47 0.76
CA CYS A 206 9.75 1.21 1.24
C CYS A 206 8.95 2.51 1.30
N GLN A 207 7.72 2.38 1.68
CA GLN A 207 6.81 3.47 1.96
C GLN A 207 7.45 4.49 2.92
N MET A 208 7.27 5.77 2.61
CA MET A 208 7.66 6.85 3.51
C MET A 208 6.53 7.15 4.50
N LEU A 209 6.92 7.56 5.71
CA LEU A 209 6.02 7.89 6.81
C LEU A 209 6.36 9.25 7.36
N VAL A 210 5.37 9.95 7.91
CA VAL A 210 5.57 11.21 8.64
C VAL A 210 5.24 10.97 10.10
N ASP A 211 6.18 11.31 11.00
CA ASP A 211 5.96 11.17 12.43
C ASP A 211 5.24 12.39 13.04
N LYS A 212 4.95 12.31 14.34
CA LYS A 212 4.27 13.38 15.11
C LYS A 212 5.00 14.74 15.10
N ASN A 213 6.28 14.75 14.77
CA ASN A 213 7.09 15.96 14.70
C ASN A 213 7.21 16.49 13.26
N GLY A 214 6.50 15.88 12.30
CA GLY A 214 6.57 16.20 10.88
C GLY A 214 7.84 15.70 10.19
N MET A 215 8.63 14.82 10.84
CA MET A 215 9.83 14.25 10.25
C MET A 215 9.48 13.10 9.31
N ILE A 216 10.21 12.97 8.21
CA ILE A 216 9.98 11.94 7.20
C ILE A 216 10.88 10.74 7.51
N TRP A 217 10.29 9.55 7.55
CA TRP A 217 11.00 8.30 7.76
C TRP A 217 10.93 7.42 6.53
N GLY A 218 12.08 6.84 6.16
CA GLY A 218 12.20 5.81 5.14
C GLY A 218 12.88 4.58 5.71
N LEU A 219 12.37 3.39 5.32
CA LEU A 219 12.96 2.10 5.68
C LEU A 219 13.76 1.55 4.50
N MET A 220 14.96 1.09 4.77
CA MET A 220 15.89 0.57 3.77
C MET A 220 16.49 -0.73 4.21
N ASN A 221 16.74 -1.62 3.27
CA ASN A 221 17.55 -2.80 3.52
C ASN A 221 19.02 -2.47 3.31
N GLN A 222 19.79 -2.48 4.39
CA GLN A 222 21.23 -2.34 4.32
C GLN A 222 21.85 -3.58 3.71
N LYS A 223 22.67 -3.42 2.68
CA LYS A 223 23.44 -4.51 2.07
C LYS A 223 24.93 -4.34 2.34
N ARG A 224 25.59 -5.47 2.41
CA ARG A 224 27.04 -5.55 2.42
C ARG A 224 27.49 -6.75 1.59
N SER A 225 28.32 -6.51 0.60
CA SER A 225 28.80 -7.58 -0.32
C SER A 225 27.66 -8.41 -0.93
N GLY A 226 26.57 -7.74 -1.32
CA GLY A 226 25.41 -8.38 -1.94
C GLY A 226 24.38 -9.00 -0.98
N SER A 227 24.73 -9.18 0.29
CA SER A 227 23.85 -9.74 1.32
C SER A 227 23.21 -8.65 2.16
N VAL A 228 21.93 -8.83 2.53
CA VAL A 228 21.26 -7.91 3.45
C VAL A 228 21.77 -8.17 4.87
N THR A 229 22.31 -7.14 5.51
CA THR A 229 22.93 -7.22 6.83
C THR A 229 22.15 -6.45 7.90
N GLY A 230 21.16 -5.66 7.50
CA GLY A 230 20.36 -4.88 8.43
C GLY A 230 19.16 -4.25 7.78
N ILE A 231 18.26 -3.76 8.61
CA ILE A 231 17.14 -2.92 8.24
C ILE A 231 17.39 -1.56 8.87
N THR A 232 17.49 -0.52 8.05
CA THR A 232 17.81 0.82 8.51
C THR A 232 16.60 1.74 8.30
N LEU A 233 16.20 2.43 9.37
CA LEU A 233 15.25 3.54 9.31
C LEU A 233 16.04 4.85 9.36
N LYS A 234 15.84 5.68 8.34
CA LYS A 234 16.45 7.01 8.25
C LYS A 234 15.39 8.09 8.37
N CYS A 235 15.70 9.08 9.19
CA CYS A 235 14.87 10.24 9.46
C CYS A 235 15.39 11.46 8.70
N VAL A 236 14.52 12.09 7.94
CA VAL A 236 14.81 13.32 7.21
C VAL A 236 14.07 14.48 7.85
N ASP A 237 14.79 15.56 8.14
CA ASP A 237 14.19 16.84 8.50
C ASP A 237 13.73 17.55 7.21
N PRO A 238 12.41 17.76 6.99
CA PRO A 238 11.90 18.33 5.76
C PRO A 238 12.23 19.83 5.60
N LYS A 239 12.47 20.54 6.71
CA LYS A 239 12.88 21.96 6.67
C LYS A 239 14.33 22.11 6.25
N ARG A 240 15.20 21.28 6.82
CA ARG A 240 16.64 21.29 6.52
C ARG A 240 17.02 20.50 5.27
N GLU A 241 16.12 19.65 4.77
CA GLU A 241 16.33 18.74 3.65
C GLU A 241 17.57 17.83 3.87
N LYS A 242 17.67 17.23 5.07
CA LYS A 242 18.82 16.42 5.47
C LYS A 242 18.40 15.21 6.28
N VAL A 243 19.15 14.12 6.15
CA VAL A 243 19.08 13.00 7.09
C VAL A 243 19.64 13.45 8.43
N VAL A 244 18.86 13.29 9.48
CA VAL A 244 19.20 13.75 10.84
C VAL A 244 19.34 12.61 11.84
N LYS A 245 18.73 11.45 11.57
CA LYS A 245 18.86 10.25 12.40
C LYS A 245 18.91 9.02 11.49
N SER A 246 19.61 7.99 11.97
CA SER A 246 19.67 6.68 11.30
C SER A 246 19.79 5.60 12.35
N TYR A 247 18.88 4.63 12.31
CA TYR A 247 18.84 3.50 13.24
C TYR A 247 18.83 2.20 12.46
N THR A 248 19.70 1.27 12.83
CA THR A 248 19.82 -0.02 12.15
C THR A 248 19.50 -1.17 13.09
N LEU A 249 18.59 -2.02 12.66
CA LEU A 249 18.30 -3.31 13.27
C LEU A 249 19.12 -4.38 12.51
N PRO A 250 20.11 -4.99 13.16
CA PRO A 250 20.94 -5.99 12.48
C PRO A 250 20.12 -7.25 12.15
N ILE A 251 20.46 -7.87 11.02
CA ILE A 251 19.94 -9.18 10.63
C ILE A 251 20.97 -10.22 11.06
N GLY A 252 20.52 -11.26 11.72
CA GLY A 252 21.31 -12.39 12.13
C GLY A 252 21.65 -13.35 10.98
N ASN A 253 22.28 -14.46 11.32
CA ASN A 253 22.64 -15.49 10.35
C ASN A 253 21.36 -16.14 9.75
N PRO A 254 21.19 -16.17 8.40
CA PRO A 254 20.08 -16.88 7.77
C PRO A 254 19.99 -18.36 8.17
N ASP A 255 21.12 -18.99 8.51
CA ASP A 255 21.20 -20.39 8.94
C ASP A 255 20.99 -20.57 10.45
N SER A 256 20.72 -19.49 11.18
CA SER A 256 20.46 -19.54 12.62
C SER A 256 19.36 -20.53 12.96
N GLN A 257 19.54 -21.25 14.06
CA GLN A 257 18.51 -22.12 14.64
C GLN A 257 17.87 -21.50 15.89
N ILE A 258 18.24 -20.27 16.23
CA ILE A 258 17.74 -19.55 17.41
C ILE A 258 16.32 -19.05 17.13
N PRO A 259 15.31 -19.52 17.88
CA PRO A 259 13.94 -19.06 17.71
C PRO A 259 13.81 -17.55 17.94
N GLY A 260 13.06 -16.88 17.07
CA GLY A 260 12.81 -15.44 17.13
C GLY A 260 13.94 -14.57 16.55
N GLU A 261 15.10 -15.15 16.21
CA GLU A 261 16.16 -14.38 15.56
C GLU A 261 15.72 -13.88 14.19
N ILE A 262 16.06 -12.63 13.88
CA ILE A 262 15.78 -12.04 12.57
C ILE A 262 16.79 -12.63 11.59
N ILE A 263 16.29 -13.35 10.59
CA ILE A 263 17.09 -14.08 9.61
C ILE A 263 17.00 -13.50 8.20
N GLY A 264 16.23 -12.47 8.03
CA GLY A 264 16.07 -11.84 6.74
C GLY A 264 15.01 -10.74 6.74
N TYR A 265 14.81 -10.19 5.56
CA TYR A 265 13.79 -9.21 5.28
C TYR A 265 12.74 -9.81 4.35
N ILE A 266 11.61 -9.17 4.26
CA ILE A 266 10.56 -9.52 3.31
C ILE A 266 10.70 -8.61 2.09
N ASN A 267 10.64 -9.17 0.89
CA ASN A 267 10.91 -8.47 -0.38
C ASN A 267 10.05 -7.21 -0.60
N TYR A 268 8.88 -7.20 -0.05
CA TYR A 268 7.99 -6.04 -0.06
C TYR A 268 7.83 -5.55 1.38
N ASN A 269 8.92 -5.05 1.96
CA ASN A 269 8.86 -4.46 3.28
C ASN A 269 7.78 -3.40 3.30
N ARG A 270 6.82 -3.59 4.17
CA ARG A 270 5.77 -2.62 4.41
C ARG A 270 6.02 -1.98 5.76
N THR A 271 5.71 -0.71 5.81
CA THR A 271 5.82 0.09 7.02
C THR A 271 4.50 0.78 7.29
N ASP A 272 4.20 0.97 8.53
CA ASP A 272 3.13 1.87 8.95
C ASP A 272 3.54 2.58 10.23
N ILE A 273 2.82 3.61 10.60
CA ILE A 273 3.05 4.38 11.81
C ILE A 273 1.76 4.42 12.62
N ASP A 274 1.87 4.27 13.93
CA ASP A 274 0.70 4.36 14.80
C ASP A 274 0.05 5.76 14.75
N PRO A 275 -1.22 5.90 15.10
CA PRO A 275 -1.93 7.19 15.07
C PRO A 275 -1.28 8.29 15.90
N THR A 276 -0.48 7.92 16.91
CA THR A 276 0.26 8.91 17.72
C THR A 276 1.50 9.45 17.01
N GLY A 277 1.89 8.82 15.88
CA GLY A 277 3.12 9.16 15.16
C GLY A 277 4.40 8.87 15.94
N THR A 278 4.35 7.94 16.91
CA THR A 278 5.46 7.64 17.82
C THR A 278 6.16 6.34 17.49
N TRP A 279 5.44 5.34 16.98
CA TRP A 279 5.96 4.04 16.69
C TRP A 279 5.85 3.70 15.20
N ILE A 280 6.96 3.38 14.57
CA ILE A 280 7.02 2.87 13.19
C ILE A 280 7.06 1.36 13.24
N TYR A 281 6.12 0.72 12.55
CA TYR A 281 5.98 -0.72 12.44
C TYR A 281 6.50 -1.19 11.08
N PHE A 282 7.15 -2.33 11.06
CA PHE A 282 7.66 -2.95 9.84
C PHE A 282 7.76 -4.47 10.00
N ASN A 283 7.73 -5.17 8.90
CA ASN A 283 7.78 -6.63 8.91
C ASN A 283 9.16 -7.15 8.60
N VAL A 284 9.51 -8.25 9.25
CA VAL A 284 10.76 -8.99 9.07
C VAL A 284 10.49 -10.49 8.99
N LYS A 285 11.49 -11.23 8.55
CA LYS A 285 11.51 -12.68 8.57
C LYS A 285 12.28 -13.16 9.80
N THR A 286 11.64 -14.00 10.61
CA THR A 286 12.26 -14.54 11.83
C THR A 286 12.27 -16.07 11.82
N ARG A 287 13.17 -16.66 12.61
CA ARG A 287 13.20 -18.09 12.83
C ARG A 287 12.06 -18.50 13.78
N SER A 288 11.22 -19.44 13.36
CA SER A 288 10.13 -19.98 14.17
C SER A 288 10.57 -21.22 14.97
N ILE A 289 10.01 -21.38 16.16
CA ILE A 289 10.14 -22.62 16.96
C ILE A 289 9.40 -23.77 16.29
N LYS A 290 8.24 -23.50 15.70
CA LYS A 290 7.37 -24.47 15.04
C LYS A 290 7.51 -24.34 13.54
N LYS A 291 7.42 -25.46 12.83
CA LYS A 291 7.24 -25.43 11.37
C LYS A 291 5.90 -24.78 11.06
N ASN A 292 5.84 -23.96 10.03
CA ASN A 292 4.57 -23.47 9.50
C ASN A 292 3.80 -24.63 8.82
N ASP A 293 2.60 -24.32 8.30
CA ASP A 293 1.75 -25.30 7.62
C ASP A 293 2.42 -25.93 6.38
N LYS A 294 3.47 -25.29 5.84
CA LYS A 294 4.30 -25.81 4.74
C LYS A 294 5.54 -26.57 5.23
N GLY A 295 5.71 -26.75 6.51
CA GLY A 295 6.87 -27.43 7.11
C GLY A 295 8.12 -26.55 7.27
N GLU A 296 8.06 -25.26 6.97
CA GLU A 296 9.16 -24.30 7.08
C GLU A 296 9.31 -23.79 8.52
N LYS A 297 10.55 -23.59 8.96
CA LYS A 297 10.85 -23.00 10.28
C LYS A 297 11.00 -21.49 10.26
N GLU A 298 10.43 -20.84 9.28
CA GLU A 298 10.46 -19.39 9.12
C GLU A 298 9.07 -18.82 9.30
N GLN A 299 8.97 -17.64 9.86
CA GLN A 299 7.72 -16.91 10.01
C GLN A 299 7.92 -15.43 9.72
N GLN A 300 6.84 -14.75 9.46
CA GLN A 300 6.81 -13.31 9.42
C GLN A 300 6.57 -12.77 10.83
N SER A 301 7.19 -11.65 11.16
CA SER A 301 7.01 -10.96 12.43
C SER A 301 6.98 -9.46 12.20
N VAL A 302 6.27 -8.75 13.05
CA VAL A 302 6.26 -7.30 13.09
C VAL A 302 7.18 -6.83 14.19
N TYR A 303 8.09 -5.95 13.82
CA TYR A 303 8.87 -5.14 14.74
C TYR A 303 8.37 -3.71 14.71
N ARG A 304 8.64 -2.98 15.78
CA ARG A 304 8.42 -1.54 15.79
C ARG A 304 9.64 -0.81 16.34
N MET A 305 9.76 0.44 15.94
CA MET A 305 10.80 1.35 16.41
C MET A 305 10.19 2.62 16.96
N ASN A 306 10.66 3.05 18.13
CA ASN A 306 10.27 4.34 18.70
C ASN A 306 11.05 5.47 17.99
N VAL A 307 10.35 6.48 17.47
CA VAL A 307 10.95 7.57 16.69
C VAL A 307 11.82 8.52 17.51
N GLU A 308 11.62 8.57 18.83
CA GLU A 308 12.38 9.42 19.74
C GLU A 308 13.67 8.76 20.20
N THR A 309 13.56 7.50 20.64
CA THR A 309 14.68 6.77 21.27
C THR A 309 15.47 5.92 20.28
N GLY A 310 14.86 5.53 19.14
CA GLY A 310 15.44 4.57 18.20
C GLY A 310 15.43 3.13 18.69
N THR A 311 14.71 2.84 19.78
CA THR A 311 14.61 1.50 20.34
C THR A 311 13.75 0.61 19.48
N PHE A 312 14.26 -0.56 19.13
CA PHE A 312 13.53 -1.60 18.40
C PHE A 312 12.98 -2.65 19.35
N GLU A 313 11.79 -3.15 19.07
CA GLU A 313 11.23 -4.28 19.80
C GLU A 313 10.37 -5.16 18.90
N LEU A 314 10.35 -6.47 19.19
CA LEU A 314 9.40 -7.39 18.59
C LEU A 314 8.00 -7.01 19.08
N TYR A 315 7.09 -6.75 18.13
CA TYR A 315 5.71 -6.42 18.45
C TYR A 315 4.81 -7.65 18.42
N GLN A 316 4.84 -8.39 17.29
CA GLN A 316 3.97 -9.56 17.12
C GLN A 316 4.53 -10.55 16.09
N ASN A 317 4.36 -11.85 16.37
CA ASN A 317 4.59 -12.89 15.38
C ASN A 317 3.32 -13.10 14.54
N LEU A 318 3.49 -13.35 13.24
CA LEU A 318 2.41 -13.50 12.28
C LEU A 318 2.37 -14.93 11.70
N PRO A 319 1.85 -15.92 12.44
CA PRO A 319 1.77 -17.29 11.93
C PRO A 319 0.72 -17.42 10.82
N GLY A 320 0.99 -18.27 9.84
CA GLY A 320 0.02 -18.68 8.81
C GLY A 320 -0.28 -17.63 7.75
N VAL A 321 0.70 -16.79 7.42
CA VAL A 321 0.68 -15.90 6.26
C VAL A 321 1.33 -16.60 5.09
N SER A 322 0.64 -16.64 3.95
CA SER A 322 1.19 -17.22 2.73
C SER A 322 2.02 -16.22 1.94
N MET A 323 1.43 -15.08 1.61
CA MET A 323 2.14 -14.01 0.89
C MET A 323 1.63 -12.64 1.34
N MET A 324 2.44 -11.96 2.11
CA MET A 324 2.15 -10.59 2.51
C MET A 324 2.37 -9.62 1.34
N TYR A 325 1.34 -8.83 1.04
CA TYR A 325 1.38 -7.84 -0.01
C TYR A 325 1.11 -6.41 0.48
N GLY A 326 0.33 -6.27 1.54
CA GLY A 326 0.06 -5.01 2.24
C GLY A 326 0.09 -5.20 3.76
N PHE A 327 0.23 -4.10 4.48
CA PHE A 327 0.32 -4.09 5.94
C PHE A 327 -0.19 -2.76 6.49
N ALA A 328 -0.93 -2.81 7.58
CA ALA A 328 -1.33 -1.62 8.32
C ALA A 328 -1.51 -1.92 9.81
N VAL A 329 -1.39 -0.89 10.62
CA VAL A 329 -1.63 -0.93 12.07
C VAL A 329 -2.90 -0.13 12.37
N SER A 330 -3.87 -0.78 13.01
CA SER A 330 -5.11 -0.12 13.38
C SER A 330 -4.90 0.90 14.52
N PRO A 331 -5.85 1.77 14.77
CA PRO A 331 -5.81 2.70 15.90
C PRO A 331 -5.65 2.04 17.24
N GLU A 332 -6.22 0.88 17.37
CA GLU A 332 -6.15 0.05 18.57
C GLU A 332 -4.80 -0.67 18.69
N GLY A 333 -3.92 -0.53 17.68
CA GLY A 333 -2.61 -1.17 17.60
C GLY A 333 -2.67 -2.63 17.15
N GLU A 334 -3.71 -3.03 16.43
CA GLU A 334 -3.85 -4.36 15.89
C GLU A 334 -3.26 -4.43 14.47
N ILE A 335 -2.78 -5.60 14.08
CA ILE A 335 -2.09 -5.79 12.81
C ILE A 335 -3.06 -6.29 11.75
N TYR A 336 -3.19 -5.55 10.68
CA TYR A 336 -3.91 -5.93 9.47
C TYR A 336 -2.92 -6.21 8.35
N LEU A 337 -3.05 -7.37 7.72
CA LEU A 337 -2.12 -7.83 6.70
C LEU A 337 -2.88 -8.33 5.48
N CYS A 338 -2.52 -7.83 4.31
CA CYS A 338 -3.02 -8.30 3.03
C CYS A 338 -2.29 -9.59 2.64
N ASP A 339 -2.99 -10.73 2.68
CA ASP A 339 -2.48 -12.04 2.28
C ASP A 339 -3.04 -12.40 0.90
N CYS A 340 -2.22 -12.27 -0.14
CA CYS A 340 -2.58 -12.59 -1.52
C CYS A 340 -2.54 -14.09 -1.81
N LEU A 341 -2.12 -14.92 -0.86
CA LEU A 341 -1.93 -16.37 -0.96
C LEU A 341 -0.81 -16.78 -1.93
N ASP A 342 -0.92 -16.37 -3.18
CA ASP A 342 0.05 -16.56 -4.25
C ASP A 342 -0.17 -15.51 -5.36
N TYR A 343 0.55 -15.58 -6.47
CA TYR A 343 0.38 -14.69 -7.62
C TYR A 343 -0.69 -15.16 -8.63
N THR A 344 -1.55 -16.10 -8.26
CA THR A 344 -2.70 -16.45 -9.09
C THR A 344 -3.83 -15.43 -8.90
N ARG A 345 -4.68 -15.26 -9.92
CA ARG A 345 -5.80 -14.32 -9.88
C ARG A 345 -6.95 -14.86 -9.02
N GLN A 346 -6.70 -15.00 -7.71
CA GLN A 346 -7.71 -15.42 -6.74
C GLN A 346 -7.93 -14.35 -5.68
N ARG A 347 -9.07 -14.42 -5.03
CA ARG A 347 -9.40 -13.52 -3.91
C ARG A 347 -8.47 -13.80 -2.74
N GLY A 348 -7.88 -12.72 -2.22
CA GLY A 348 -7.04 -12.74 -1.05
C GLY A 348 -7.80 -12.61 0.27
N TYR A 349 -7.05 -12.43 1.33
CA TYR A 349 -7.57 -12.23 2.67
C TYR A 349 -6.92 -11.03 3.34
N ILE A 350 -7.68 -10.39 4.22
CA ILE A 350 -7.10 -9.59 5.30
C ILE A 350 -6.94 -10.52 6.50
N ARG A 351 -5.70 -10.67 6.96
CA ARG A 351 -5.38 -11.36 8.22
C ARG A 351 -5.30 -10.31 9.31
N HIS A 352 -6.29 -10.29 10.17
CA HIS A 352 -6.38 -9.38 11.30
C HIS A 352 -5.88 -10.10 12.55
N TYR A 353 -4.80 -9.60 13.12
CA TYR A 353 -4.18 -10.13 14.32
C TYR A 353 -4.47 -9.20 15.50
N LEU A 354 -5.27 -9.70 16.44
CA LEU A 354 -5.57 -9.00 17.68
C LEU A 354 -4.33 -8.97 18.59
N ARG A 355 -4.34 -8.11 19.59
CA ARG A 355 -3.23 -7.99 20.55
C ARG A 355 -2.97 -9.27 21.36
N ASP A 356 -3.97 -10.09 21.59
CA ASP A 356 -3.85 -11.37 22.29
C ASP A 356 -3.31 -12.51 21.39
N GLY A 357 -3.02 -12.21 20.12
CA GLY A 357 -2.53 -13.16 19.14
C GLY A 357 -3.63 -13.93 18.38
N THR A 358 -4.91 -13.67 18.69
CA THR A 358 -6.03 -14.21 17.92
C THR A 358 -5.97 -13.70 16.48
N LYS A 359 -6.19 -14.61 15.51
CA LYS A 359 -6.23 -14.29 14.08
C LYS A 359 -7.63 -14.43 13.53
N ILE A 360 -8.15 -13.34 12.99
CA ILE A 360 -9.39 -13.30 12.21
C ILE A 360 -9.02 -13.19 10.72
N SER A 361 -9.84 -13.73 9.84
CA SER A 361 -9.56 -13.71 8.40
C SER A 361 -10.78 -13.25 7.62
N HIS A 362 -10.65 -12.16 6.89
CA HIS A 362 -11.70 -11.59 6.06
C HIS A 362 -11.37 -11.81 4.58
N LYS A 363 -12.23 -12.52 3.84
CA LYS A 363 -12.03 -12.77 2.42
C LYS A 363 -12.47 -11.54 1.62
N VAL A 364 -11.51 -10.90 0.94
CA VAL A 364 -11.70 -9.64 0.21
C VAL A 364 -11.53 -9.82 -1.31
N GLY A 365 -11.21 -8.78 -2.06
CA GLY A 365 -10.97 -8.84 -3.51
C GLY A 365 -9.66 -9.55 -3.89
N VAL A 366 -9.29 -9.44 -5.17
CA VAL A 366 -8.07 -10.01 -5.74
C VAL A 366 -6.89 -9.07 -5.49
N TYR A 367 -5.79 -9.59 -5.00
CA TYR A 367 -4.57 -8.84 -4.64
C TYR A 367 -4.84 -7.66 -3.72
N PRO A 368 -5.34 -7.89 -2.47
CA PRO A 368 -5.44 -6.81 -1.49
C PRO A 368 -4.05 -6.23 -1.23
N SER A 369 -3.91 -4.90 -1.32
CA SER A 369 -2.60 -4.23 -1.30
C SER A 369 -2.51 -3.13 -0.26
N GLN A 370 -3.60 -2.41 0.02
CA GLN A 370 -3.62 -1.32 0.97
C GLN A 370 -4.85 -1.39 1.88
N ILE A 371 -4.65 -1.01 3.13
CA ILE A 371 -5.70 -0.92 4.14
C ILE A 371 -5.75 0.53 4.64
N TYR A 372 -6.95 1.07 4.73
CA TYR A 372 -7.23 2.41 5.22
C TYR A 372 -8.26 2.34 6.35
N PHE A 373 -7.98 3.01 7.46
CA PHE A 373 -8.88 3.12 8.62
C PHE A 373 -9.58 4.48 8.63
N PRO A 374 -10.91 4.55 8.37
CA PRO A 374 -11.60 5.82 8.17
C PRO A 374 -11.56 6.78 9.35
N LYS A 375 -11.51 6.26 10.58
CA LYS A 375 -11.64 7.06 11.82
C LYS A 375 -10.35 7.76 12.29
N ASN A 376 -9.21 7.59 11.59
CA ASN A 376 -7.91 7.94 12.18
C ASN A 376 -6.99 8.83 11.37
N ARG A 377 -7.43 9.29 10.25
CA ARG A 377 -6.64 10.19 9.39
C ARG A 377 -7.43 11.46 9.09
N GLN A 378 -7.93 12.09 10.16
CA GLN A 378 -8.41 13.48 10.10
C GLN A 378 -7.26 14.44 10.32
#